data_773ff24dbf923ea8be3df1a5e8d69f96
#
_entry.id   773ff24dbf923ea8be3df1a5e8d69f96
#
_cell.length_a   1.000
_cell.length_b   1.000
_cell.length_c   1.000
_cell.angle_alpha   90.00
_cell.angle_beta   90.00
_cell.angle_gamma   90.00
#
_symmetry.space_group_name_H-M   'P 1'
#
loop_
_entity.id
_entity.type
_entity.pdbx_description
1 polymer ?
#
loop_
_entity_poly.entity_id
_entity_poly.type
_entity_poly.pdbx_seq_one_letter_code
_entity_poly.pdbx_strand_id
1 'polypeptide(L)'
;MQFHSDPAPQPKSDDSTVPAAAHQSIVRAVAFVVRCSGAATCAYVADIKIGLPHAVWAAISALIVSQERLDDTTTSLAGRIAGTVIGAFIAVAVSLAGARLTTGVALQIAVAVAVCATIARERPPLRVCMWTAPIVLLTTQSGVPIPIGAAYRASEVILGAVIGGGFHWSTEVLVRRLSRL
;
A
#
# COMPACT_ATOMS: atom_id res chain seq x y z
N MET A 1 -32.66 62.24 -7.03
CA MET A 1 -33.02 61.05 -7.82
C MET A 1 -32.19 59.91 -7.33
N GLN A 2 -32.71 59.05 -6.44
CA GLN A 2 -32.06 57.85 -5.94
C GLN A 2 -32.48 56.68 -6.84
N PHE A 3 -31.51 56.13 -7.56
CA PHE A 3 -31.72 54.87 -8.29
C PHE A 3 -31.72 53.71 -7.31
N HIS A 4 -32.87 53.11 -7.11
CA HIS A 4 -33.08 51.88 -6.36
C HIS A 4 -32.68 50.76 -7.33
N SER A 5 -31.50 50.18 -7.12
CA SER A 5 -31.06 48.98 -7.87
C SER A 5 -31.71 47.75 -7.23
N ASP A 6 -32.67 47.14 -7.87
CA ASP A 6 -33.20 45.86 -7.49
C ASP A 6 -32.10 44.81 -7.47
N PRO A 7 -31.98 43.98 -6.42
CA PRO A 7 -31.04 42.88 -6.38
C PRO A 7 -31.39 41.82 -7.44
N ALA A 8 -30.41 41.46 -8.24
CA ALA A 8 -30.56 40.42 -9.26
C ALA A 8 -31.09 39.10 -8.64
N PRO A 9 -32.02 38.39 -9.33
CA PRO A 9 -32.58 37.15 -8.82
C PRO A 9 -31.45 36.13 -8.61
N GLN A 10 -31.33 35.63 -7.39
CA GLN A 10 -30.38 34.54 -7.06
C GLN A 10 -30.82 33.29 -7.82
N PRO A 11 -29.85 32.54 -8.44
CA PRO A 11 -30.19 31.29 -9.09
C PRO A 11 -30.76 30.34 -8.04
N LYS A 12 -31.99 29.86 -8.27
CA LYS A 12 -32.59 28.79 -7.47
C LYS A 12 -31.66 27.59 -7.47
N SER A 13 -31.12 27.24 -6.30
CA SER A 13 -30.42 25.98 -6.10
C SER A 13 -31.38 24.84 -6.46
N ASP A 14 -31.04 24.07 -7.48
CA ASP A 14 -31.83 22.95 -7.98
C ASP A 14 -31.77 21.85 -6.91
N ASP A 15 -32.81 21.76 -6.09
CA ASP A 15 -32.94 20.85 -4.95
C ASP A 15 -33.02 19.38 -5.38
N SER A 16 -33.07 19.12 -6.69
CA SER A 16 -33.14 17.78 -7.28
C SER A 16 -31.78 17.05 -7.36
N THR A 17 -30.65 17.77 -7.20
CA THR A 17 -29.29 17.20 -7.34
C THR A 17 -28.73 16.63 -6.04
N VAL A 18 -29.27 17.01 -4.89
CA VAL A 18 -28.80 16.61 -3.55
C VAL A 18 -28.96 15.10 -3.29
N PRO A 19 -30.11 14.45 -3.61
CA PRO A 19 -30.29 13.02 -3.36
C PRO A 19 -29.40 12.12 -4.22
N ALA A 20 -29.11 12.50 -5.45
CA ALA A 20 -28.24 11.74 -6.34
C ALA A 20 -26.76 11.78 -5.89
N ALA A 21 -26.29 12.93 -5.44
CA ALA A 21 -24.95 13.09 -4.90
C ALA A 21 -24.76 12.32 -3.60
N ALA A 22 -25.76 12.30 -2.72
CA ALA A 22 -25.72 11.52 -1.47
C ALA A 22 -25.69 10.00 -1.76
N HIS A 23 -26.49 9.53 -2.71
CA HIS A 23 -26.48 8.11 -3.11
C HIS A 23 -25.13 7.68 -3.68
N GLN A 24 -24.53 8.46 -4.56
CA GLN A 24 -23.20 8.18 -5.10
C GLN A 24 -22.10 8.15 -4.03
N SER A 25 -22.19 9.03 -3.02
CA SER A 25 -21.28 9.05 -1.88
C SER A 25 -21.37 7.75 -1.08
N ILE A 26 -22.58 7.28 -0.78
CA ILE A 26 -22.81 6.03 -0.04
C ILE A 26 -22.27 4.83 -0.83
N VAL A 27 -22.57 4.72 -2.13
CA VAL A 27 -22.09 3.63 -2.98
C VAL A 27 -20.56 3.57 -2.98
N ARG A 28 -19.88 4.71 -3.11
CA ARG A 28 -18.42 4.78 -3.05
C ARG A 28 -17.87 4.38 -1.69
N ALA A 29 -18.50 4.81 -0.60
CA ALA A 29 -18.10 4.44 0.75
C ALA A 29 -18.23 2.93 0.99
N VAL A 30 -19.36 2.33 0.61
CA VAL A 30 -19.56 0.88 0.70
C VAL A 30 -18.56 0.12 -0.17
N ALA A 31 -18.35 0.56 -1.41
CA ALA A 31 -17.37 -0.04 -2.31
C ALA A 31 -15.95 0.01 -1.72
N PHE A 32 -15.58 1.11 -1.08
CA PHE A 32 -14.29 1.24 -0.40
C PHE A 32 -14.15 0.23 0.75
N VAL A 33 -15.16 0.13 1.62
CA VAL A 33 -15.15 -0.80 2.76
C VAL A 33 -15.04 -2.26 2.28
N VAL A 34 -15.89 -2.65 1.31
CA VAL A 34 -15.88 -4.02 0.75
C VAL A 34 -14.55 -4.33 0.08
N ARG A 35 -14.00 -3.38 -0.67
CA ARG A 35 -12.70 -3.52 -1.32
C ARG A 35 -11.59 -3.76 -0.30
N CYS A 36 -11.46 -2.90 0.71
CA CYS A 36 -10.40 -3.01 1.70
C CYS A 36 -10.51 -4.27 2.54
N SER A 37 -11.72 -4.60 3.04
CA SER A 37 -11.92 -5.81 3.84
C SER A 37 -11.74 -7.08 3.02
N GLY A 38 -12.28 -7.12 1.80
CA GLY A 38 -12.12 -8.25 0.88
C GLY A 38 -10.66 -8.48 0.50
N ALA A 39 -9.94 -7.42 0.10
CA ALA A 39 -8.54 -7.51 -0.27
C ALA A 39 -7.66 -8.03 0.87
N ALA A 40 -7.83 -7.49 2.08
CA ALA A 40 -7.07 -7.93 3.25
C ALA A 40 -7.35 -9.39 3.61
N THR A 41 -8.63 -9.78 3.65
CA THR A 41 -9.03 -11.15 3.98
C THR A 41 -8.55 -12.15 2.93
N CYS A 42 -8.71 -11.84 1.64
CA CYS A 42 -8.25 -12.72 0.57
C CYS A 42 -6.72 -12.86 0.56
N ALA A 43 -5.97 -11.77 0.80
CA ALA A 43 -4.52 -11.82 0.89
C ALA A 43 -4.06 -12.67 2.07
N TYR A 44 -4.67 -12.51 3.23
CA TYR A 44 -4.39 -13.29 4.42
C TYR A 44 -4.64 -14.80 4.19
N VAL A 45 -5.81 -15.15 3.64
CA VAL A 45 -6.17 -16.55 3.36
C VAL A 45 -5.26 -17.17 2.29
N ALA A 46 -4.94 -16.42 1.24
CA ALA A 46 -4.04 -16.89 0.18
C ALA A 46 -2.64 -17.17 0.73
N ASP A 47 -2.11 -16.30 1.56
CA ASP A 47 -0.81 -16.42 2.21
C ASP A 47 -0.71 -17.70 3.06
N ILE A 48 -1.71 -17.95 3.92
CA ILE A 48 -1.78 -19.17 4.73
C ILE A 48 -1.86 -20.42 3.84
N LYS A 49 -2.66 -20.39 2.75
CA LYS A 49 -2.79 -21.55 1.86
C LYS A 49 -1.51 -21.87 1.11
N ILE A 50 -0.70 -20.87 0.79
CA ILE A 50 0.61 -21.04 0.16
C ILE A 50 1.65 -21.50 1.18
N GLY A 51 1.39 -21.31 2.49
CA GLY A 51 2.29 -21.73 3.56
C GLY A 51 3.39 -20.72 3.87
N LEU A 52 3.15 -19.43 3.59
CA LEU A 52 4.08 -18.37 3.99
C LEU A 52 3.96 -18.08 5.50
N PRO A 53 5.07 -17.70 6.17
CA PRO A 53 5.10 -17.69 7.64
C PRO A 53 4.39 -16.50 8.30
N HIS A 54 4.18 -15.39 7.58
CA HIS A 54 3.71 -14.14 8.17
C HIS A 54 2.58 -13.49 7.37
N ALA A 55 1.42 -14.14 7.29
CA ALA A 55 0.24 -13.72 6.53
C ALA A 55 -0.24 -12.26 6.81
N VAL A 56 0.12 -11.70 7.97
CA VAL A 56 -0.15 -10.30 8.31
C VAL A 56 0.42 -9.32 7.29
N TRP A 57 1.57 -9.64 6.70
CA TRP A 57 2.22 -8.74 5.75
C TRP A 57 1.55 -8.73 4.38
N ALA A 58 1.01 -9.86 3.94
CA ALA A 58 0.18 -9.91 2.75
C ALA A 58 -1.10 -9.08 2.95
N ALA A 59 -1.78 -9.22 4.09
CA ALA A 59 -2.97 -8.44 4.42
C ALA A 59 -2.69 -6.93 4.47
N ILE A 60 -1.63 -6.50 5.16
CA ILE A 60 -1.22 -5.08 5.22
C ILE A 60 -0.88 -4.55 3.83
N SER A 61 -0.16 -5.34 3.03
CA SER A 61 0.20 -4.93 1.67
C SER A 61 -1.02 -4.75 0.79
N ALA A 62 -2.00 -5.65 0.87
CA ALA A 62 -3.26 -5.55 0.16
C ALA A 62 -4.05 -4.31 0.56
N LEU A 63 -4.13 -4.01 1.87
CA LEU A 63 -4.79 -2.82 2.38
C LEU A 63 -4.18 -1.53 1.84
N ILE A 64 -2.86 -1.38 1.89
CA ILE A 64 -2.19 -0.16 1.46
C ILE A 64 -2.46 0.10 -0.02
N VAL A 65 -2.31 -0.93 -0.87
CA VAL A 65 -2.59 -0.81 -2.31
C VAL A 65 -4.07 -0.53 -2.58
N SER A 66 -4.99 -1.10 -1.79
CA SER A 66 -6.43 -0.89 -1.95
C SER A 66 -6.88 0.52 -1.57
N GLN A 67 -6.12 1.28 -0.78
CA GLN A 67 -6.45 2.64 -0.35
C GLN A 67 -6.06 3.71 -1.35
N GLU A 68 -5.12 3.41 -2.26
CA GLU A 68 -4.61 4.37 -3.24
C GLU A 68 -5.68 4.76 -4.28
N ARG A 69 -5.51 5.94 -4.89
CA ARG A 69 -6.33 6.35 -6.05
C ARG A 69 -5.86 5.58 -7.28
N LEU A 70 -6.77 5.37 -8.25
CA LEU A 70 -6.45 4.59 -9.47
C LEU A 70 -5.22 5.10 -10.21
N ASP A 71 -5.11 6.42 -10.34
CA ASP A 71 -4.00 7.05 -11.06
C ASP A 71 -2.65 6.84 -10.36
N ASP A 72 -2.68 6.65 -9.03
CA ASP A 72 -1.52 6.41 -8.18
C ASP A 72 -1.27 4.91 -7.94
N THR A 73 -2.28 4.05 -8.18
CA THR A 73 -2.23 2.62 -7.81
C THR A 73 -1.11 1.87 -8.51
N THR A 74 -0.87 2.11 -9.80
CA THR A 74 0.21 1.44 -10.55
C THR A 74 1.59 1.88 -10.06
N THR A 75 1.76 3.17 -9.79
CA THR A 75 3.02 3.72 -9.26
C THR A 75 3.25 3.27 -7.83
N SER A 76 2.20 3.23 -7.00
CA SER A 76 2.22 2.73 -5.62
C SER A 76 2.53 1.23 -5.59
N LEU A 77 1.86 0.43 -6.44
CA LEU A 77 2.11 -1.00 -6.58
C LEU A 77 3.56 -1.29 -7.00
N ALA A 78 4.02 -0.65 -8.06
CA ALA A 78 5.39 -0.82 -8.56
C ALA A 78 6.43 -0.35 -7.53
N GLY A 79 6.20 0.80 -6.90
CA GLY A 79 7.05 1.33 -5.85
C GLY A 79 7.11 0.43 -4.62
N ARG A 80 5.98 -0.17 -4.24
CA ARG A 80 5.90 -1.12 -3.13
C ARG A 80 6.67 -2.40 -3.41
N ILE A 81 6.49 -3.00 -4.57
CA ILE A 81 7.21 -4.21 -4.98
C ILE A 81 8.71 -3.91 -5.08
N ALA A 82 9.10 -2.90 -5.84
CA ALA A 82 10.49 -2.53 -6.03
C ALA A 82 11.17 -2.11 -4.71
N GLY A 83 10.50 -1.29 -3.88
CA GLY A 83 11.02 -0.88 -2.58
C GLY A 83 11.19 -2.07 -1.62
N THR A 84 10.28 -3.06 -1.64
CA THR A 84 10.41 -4.28 -0.84
C THR A 84 11.60 -5.12 -1.30
N VAL A 85 11.77 -5.33 -2.60
CA VAL A 85 12.91 -6.09 -3.15
C VAL A 85 14.24 -5.41 -2.83
N ILE A 86 14.31 -4.09 -3.00
CA ILE A 86 15.51 -3.29 -2.67
C ILE A 86 15.80 -3.37 -1.17
N GLY A 87 14.80 -3.18 -0.31
CA GLY A 87 14.96 -3.26 1.14
C GLY A 87 15.41 -4.64 1.62
N ALA A 88 14.84 -5.71 1.05
CA ALA A 88 15.24 -7.08 1.32
C ALA A 88 16.70 -7.35 0.89
N PHE A 89 17.09 -6.89 -0.29
CA PHE A 89 18.46 -7.01 -0.78
C PHE A 89 19.46 -6.25 0.12
N ILE A 90 19.15 -5.02 0.51
CA ILE A 90 19.99 -4.23 1.42
C ILE A 90 20.12 -4.92 2.78
N ALA A 91 19.04 -5.50 3.33
CA ALA A 91 19.08 -6.23 4.58
C ALA A 91 20.03 -7.43 4.50
N VAL A 92 19.96 -8.22 3.42
CA VAL A 92 20.86 -9.36 3.19
C VAL A 92 22.30 -8.89 3.08
N ALA A 93 22.58 -7.86 2.28
CA ALA A 93 23.93 -7.34 2.08
C ALA A 93 24.55 -6.81 3.38
N VAL A 94 23.78 -6.03 4.14
CA VAL A 94 24.23 -5.46 5.43
C VAL A 94 24.44 -6.57 6.46
N SER A 95 23.59 -7.59 6.49
CA SER A 95 23.75 -8.71 7.41
C SER A 95 24.99 -9.55 7.09
N LEU A 96 25.24 -9.83 5.82
CA LEU A 96 26.45 -10.56 5.42
C LEU A 96 27.74 -9.78 5.76
N ALA A 97 27.73 -8.46 5.56
CA ALA A 97 28.82 -7.60 5.99
C ALA A 97 28.95 -7.57 7.52
N GLY A 98 27.83 -7.44 8.23
CA GLY A 98 27.78 -7.42 9.67
C GLY A 98 28.28 -8.71 10.33
N ALA A 99 27.98 -9.86 9.73
CA ALA A 99 28.50 -11.16 10.17
C ALA A 99 30.04 -11.25 10.07
N ARG A 100 30.63 -10.65 9.04
CA ARG A 100 32.10 -10.59 8.86
C ARG A 100 32.77 -9.62 9.82
N LEU A 101 32.08 -8.53 10.16
CA LEU A 101 32.61 -7.46 11.01
C LEU A 101 32.19 -7.61 12.47
N THR A 102 31.48 -8.71 12.82
CA THR A 102 30.93 -8.97 14.18
C THR A 102 30.13 -7.82 14.76
N THR A 103 29.38 -7.09 13.90
CA THR A 103 28.59 -5.92 14.31
C THR A 103 27.24 -6.33 14.89
N GLY A 104 26.81 -5.61 15.93
CA GLY A 104 25.49 -5.78 16.51
C GLY A 104 24.36 -5.41 15.56
N VAL A 105 23.17 -6.01 15.75
CA VAL A 105 21.98 -5.80 14.91
C VAL A 105 21.54 -4.33 14.85
N ALA A 106 21.70 -3.59 15.95
CA ALA A 106 21.35 -2.17 15.98
C ALA A 106 22.14 -1.34 14.95
N LEU A 107 23.45 -1.62 14.82
CA LEU A 107 24.29 -0.97 13.81
C LEU A 107 23.90 -1.40 12.38
N GLN A 108 23.58 -2.68 12.20
CA GLN A 108 23.09 -3.19 10.92
C GLN A 108 21.80 -2.50 10.48
N ILE A 109 20.84 -2.31 11.41
CA ILE A 109 19.61 -1.57 11.16
C ILE A 109 19.92 -0.11 10.79
N ALA A 110 20.78 0.56 11.55
CA ALA A 110 21.13 1.95 11.27
C ALA A 110 21.73 2.13 9.87
N VAL A 111 22.67 1.26 9.48
CA VAL A 111 23.27 1.26 8.14
C VAL A 111 22.24 0.97 7.06
N ALA A 112 21.42 -0.08 7.23
CA ALA A 112 20.42 -0.45 6.25
C ALA A 112 19.38 0.66 6.03
N VAL A 113 18.90 1.28 7.10
CA VAL A 113 17.96 2.41 7.03
C VAL A 113 18.61 3.63 6.39
N ALA A 114 19.86 3.96 6.70
CA ALA A 114 20.57 5.07 6.10
C ALA A 114 20.69 4.90 4.57
N VAL A 115 21.08 3.72 4.10
CA VAL A 115 21.15 3.41 2.66
C VAL A 115 19.76 3.49 2.02
N CYS A 116 18.74 2.92 2.65
CA CYS A 116 17.37 3.00 2.14
C CYS A 116 16.84 4.45 2.12
N ALA A 117 17.18 5.27 3.11
CA ALA A 117 16.74 6.66 3.18
C ALA A 117 17.35 7.53 2.06
N THR A 118 18.61 7.29 1.69
CA THR A 118 19.21 7.98 0.54
C THR A 118 18.47 7.64 -0.77
N ILE A 119 18.14 6.37 -0.98
CA ILE A 119 17.36 5.92 -2.15
C ILE A 119 15.94 6.52 -2.12
N ALA A 120 15.26 6.47 -0.98
CA ALA A 120 13.90 6.98 -0.81
C ALA A 120 13.80 8.50 -0.98
N ARG A 121 14.87 9.24 -0.68
CA ARG A 121 14.96 10.68 -0.91
C ARG A 121 14.92 11.02 -2.39
N GLU A 122 15.67 10.29 -3.20
CA GLU A 122 15.73 10.50 -4.66
C GLU A 122 14.49 9.93 -5.38
N ARG A 123 13.91 8.86 -4.83
CA ARG A 123 12.77 8.15 -5.41
C ARG A 123 11.68 7.88 -4.36
N PRO A 124 10.79 8.83 -4.08
CA PRO A 124 9.74 8.71 -3.06
C PRO A 124 8.87 7.43 -3.12
N PRO A 125 8.54 6.86 -4.30
CA PRO A 125 7.79 5.60 -4.35
C PRO A 125 8.50 4.40 -3.69
N LEU A 126 9.84 4.46 -3.57
CA LEU A 126 10.65 3.39 -2.97
C LEU A 126 10.77 3.48 -1.43
N ARG A 127 10.05 4.39 -0.77
CA ARG A 127 10.10 4.56 0.70
C ARG A 127 9.87 3.27 1.48
N VAL A 128 9.20 2.29 0.89
CA VAL A 128 8.96 0.97 1.47
C VAL A 128 10.26 0.27 1.88
N CYS A 129 11.38 0.49 1.18
CA CYS A 129 12.67 -0.11 1.52
C CYS A 129 13.13 0.26 2.94
N MET A 130 12.79 1.47 3.45
CA MET A 130 13.22 1.95 4.76
C MET A 130 12.68 1.11 5.92
N TRP A 131 11.50 0.53 5.81
CA TRP A 131 10.97 -0.35 6.85
C TRP A 131 11.10 -1.82 6.51
N THR A 132 11.20 -2.18 5.21
CA THR A 132 11.42 -3.57 4.82
C THR A 132 12.77 -4.08 5.32
N ALA A 133 13.84 -3.29 5.18
CA ALA A 133 15.17 -3.70 5.59
C ALA A 133 15.27 -4.02 7.11
N PRO A 134 14.83 -3.14 8.04
CA PRO A 134 14.85 -3.47 9.47
C PRO A 134 13.92 -4.63 9.83
N ILE A 135 12.75 -4.76 9.18
CA ILE A 135 11.85 -5.88 9.43
C ILE A 135 12.54 -7.21 9.08
N VAL A 136 13.19 -7.30 7.92
CA VAL A 136 13.94 -8.50 7.53
C VAL A 136 15.05 -8.80 8.53
N LEU A 137 15.82 -7.80 8.97
CA LEU A 137 16.89 -7.98 9.96
C LEU A 137 16.39 -8.45 11.32
N LEU A 138 15.19 -8.01 11.75
CA LEU A 138 14.62 -8.35 13.04
C LEU A 138 13.88 -9.69 13.03
N THR A 139 13.14 -10.01 11.97
CA THR A 139 12.35 -11.25 11.90
C THR A 139 13.20 -12.50 11.72
N THR A 140 14.40 -12.36 11.16
CA THR A 140 15.34 -13.48 10.95
C THR A 140 16.14 -13.87 12.19
N GLN A 141 16.03 -13.15 13.30
CA GLN A 141 16.69 -13.52 14.55
C GLN A 141 16.18 -14.86 15.16
N SER A 142 15.06 -15.37 14.68
CA SER A 142 14.42 -16.60 15.17
C SER A 142 14.99 -17.89 14.56
N GLY A 143 16.23 -17.89 14.08
CA GLY A 143 16.90 -19.09 13.53
C GLY A 143 16.68 -19.35 12.02
N VAL A 144 15.92 -18.48 11.34
CA VAL A 144 15.77 -18.54 9.88
C VAL A 144 16.92 -17.76 9.22
N PRO A 145 17.62 -18.33 8.22
CA PRO A 145 18.63 -17.61 7.47
C PRO A 145 18.08 -16.33 6.82
N ILE A 146 18.81 -15.22 6.94
CA ILE A 146 18.35 -13.91 6.47
C ILE A 146 17.91 -13.89 5.00
N PRO A 147 18.58 -14.55 4.04
CA PRO A 147 18.11 -14.62 2.66
C PRO A 147 16.73 -15.27 2.52
N ILE A 148 16.44 -16.30 3.33
CA ILE A 148 15.15 -16.98 3.33
C ILE A 148 14.06 -16.09 3.91
N GLY A 149 14.33 -15.43 5.04
CA GLY A 149 13.41 -14.43 5.63
C GLY A 149 13.13 -13.25 4.69
N ALA A 150 14.16 -12.80 3.97
CA ALA A 150 14.02 -11.77 2.94
C ALA A 150 13.12 -12.22 1.78
N ALA A 151 13.29 -13.48 1.31
CA ALA A 151 12.45 -14.06 0.27
C ALA A 151 11.00 -14.20 0.72
N TYR A 152 10.74 -14.71 1.92
CA TYR A 152 9.38 -14.77 2.49
C TYR A 152 8.75 -13.39 2.55
N ARG A 153 9.47 -12.40 3.07
CA ARG A 153 8.97 -11.02 3.16
C ARG A 153 8.60 -10.44 1.80
N ALA A 154 9.46 -10.63 0.79
CA ALA A 154 9.18 -10.17 -0.56
C ALA A 154 7.93 -10.86 -1.14
N SER A 155 7.81 -12.17 -0.99
CA SER A 155 6.68 -12.96 -1.49
C SER A 155 5.35 -12.52 -0.84
N GLU A 156 5.31 -12.36 0.48
CA GLU A 156 4.13 -11.90 1.24
C GLU A 156 3.66 -10.51 0.77
N VAL A 157 4.60 -9.57 0.62
CA VAL A 157 4.28 -8.21 0.16
C VAL A 157 3.81 -8.19 -1.29
N ILE A 158 4.46 -8.94 -2.18
CA ILE A 158 4.08 -9.03 -3.59
C ILE A 158 2.69 -9.66 -3.72
N LEU A 159 2.43 -10.78 -3.02
CA LEU A 159 1.13 -11.44 -3.01
C LEU A 159 0.02 -10.47 -2.57
N GLY A 160 0.22 -9.79 -1.44
CA GLY A 160 -0.73 -8.81 -0.94
C GLY A 160 -0.95 -7.64 -1.89
N ALA A 161 0.13 -7.11 -2.48
CA ALA A 161 0.05 -6.00 -3.41
C ALA A 161 -0.71 -6.37 -4.70
N VAL A 162 -0.50 -7.56 -5.24
CA VAL A 162 -1.23 -8.06 -6.43
C VAL A 162 -2.72 -8.25 -6.13
N ILE A 163 -3.06 -8.87 -4.98
CA ILE A 163 -4.45 -9.06 -4.57
C ILE A 163 -5.13 -7.71 -4.33
N GLY A 164 -4.48 -6.80 -3.60
CA GLY A 164 -5.01 -5.45 -3.35
C GLY A 164 -5.26 -4.66 -4.63
N GLY A 165 -4.31 -4.70 -5.58
CA GLY A 165 -4.45 -4.09 -6.89
C GLY A 165 -5.60 -4.68 -7.70
N GLY A 166 -5.77 -6.01 -7.68
CA GLY A 166 -6.87 -6.71 -8.33
C GLY A 166 -8.24 -6.30 -7.78
N PHE A 167 -8.38 -6.23 -6.47
CA PHE A 167 -9.60 -5.74 -5.81
C PHE A 167 -9.88 -4.27 -6.13
N HIS A 168 -8.85 -3.44 -6.14
CA HIS A 168 -9.00 -2.03 -6.49
C HIS A 168 -9.53 -1.87 -7.92
N TRP A 169 -8.90 -2.52 -8.89
CA TRP A 169 -9.29 -2.45 -10.29
C TRP A 169 -10.72 -3.01 -10.51
N SER A 170 -11.04 -4.16 -9.92
CA SER A 170 -12.36 -4.81 -10.07
C SER A 170 -13.48 -3.93 -9.51
N THR A 171 -13.27 -3.32 -8.34
CA THR A 171 -14.25 -2.44 -7.69
C THR A 171 -14.49 -1.17 -8.51
N GLU A 172 -13.43 -0.58 -9.05
CA GLU A 172 -13.56 0.63 -9.87
C GLU A 172 -14.30 0.36 -11.18
N VAL A 173 -14.01 -0.76 -11.85
CA VAL A 173 -14.75 -1.18 -13.06
C VAL A 173 -16.23 -1.37 -12.74
N LEU A 174 -16.55 -1.98 -11.59
CA LEU A 174 -17.94 -2.19 -11.16
C LEU A 174 -18.65 -0.85 -10.89
N VAL A 175 -18.03 0.05 -10.13
CA VAL A 175 -18.61 1.37 -9.83
C VAL A 175 -18.83 2.18 -11.10
N ARG A 176 -17.88 2.17 -12.04
CA ARG A 176 -18.04 2.86 -13.34
C ARG A 176 -19.17 2.27 -14.20
N ARG A 177 -19.43 0.96 -14.12
CA ARG A 177 -20.57 0.34 -14.83
C ARG A 177 -21.89 0.73 -14.20
N LEU A 178 -22.00 0.72 -12.88
CA LEU A 178 -23.22 1.10 -12.16
C LEU A 178 -23.56 2.59 -12.30
N SER A 179 -22.59 3.46 -12.45
CA SER A 179 -22.81 4.90 -12.66
C SER A 179 -23.22 5.27 -14.09
N ARG A 180 -23.25 4.31 -15.01
CA ARG A 180 -23.72 4.50 -16.40
C ARG A 180 -25.14 3.99 -16.65
N LEU A 181 -25.73 3.32 -15.64
CA LEU A 181 -27.13 2.85 -15.64
C LEU A 181 -28.04 3.88 -14.95
#